data_c4bb0b72cd27aabc74c9d2ebed66297c
#
_entry.id   c4bb0b72cd27aabc74c9d2ebed66297c
#
_cell.length_a   1.000
_cell.length_b   1.000
_cell.length_c   1.000
_cell.angle_alpha   90.00
_cell.angle_beta   90.00
_cell.angle_gamma   90.00
#
_symmetry.space_group_name_H-M   'P 1'
#
loop_
_entity.id
_entity.type
_entity.pdbx_description
1 polymer ?
#
loop_
_entity_poly.entity_id
_entity_poly.type
_entity_poly.pdbx_seq_one_letter_code
_entity_poly.pdbx_strand_id
1 'polypeptide(L)' 'MSNFEKWSMYYSKGWATLEQIGKLVELSVLTPEEYQAITEEVYVA' A
#
# COMPACT_ATOMS: atom_id res chain seq x y z
N MET A 1 -0.41 -6.27 14.46
CA MET A 1 0.21 -5.49 13.38
C MET A 1 -0.89 -4.81 12.57
N SER A 2 -0.76 -3.52 12.30
CA SER A 2 -1.76 -2.81 11.51
C SER A 2 -1.65 -3.19 10.04
N ASN A 3 -2.71 -2.93 9.27
CA ASN A 3 -2.66 -3.19 7.83
C ASN A 3 -1.54 -2.41 7.16
N PHE A 4 -1.33 -1.17 7.58
CA PHE A 4 -0.25 -0.35 7.03
C PHE A 4 1.11 -1.00 7.27
N GLU A 5 1.38 -1.44 8.49
CA GLU A 5 2.67 -2.07 8.81
C GLU A 5 2.85 -3.38 8.04
N LYS A 6 1.80 -4.19 7.97
CA LYS A 6 1.86 -5.47 7.27
C LYS A 6 2.17 -5.27 5.79
N TRP A 7 1.43 -4.38 5.13
CA TRP A 7 1.59 -4.18 3.69
C TRP A 7 2.86 -3.43 3.35
N SER A 8 3.32 -2.55 4.25
CA SER A 8 4.61 -1.90 4.10
C SER A 8 5.74 -2.94 4.08
N MET A 9 5.68 -3.90 4.99
CA MET A 9 6.65 -4.99 5.05
C MET A 9 6.58 -5.84 3.78
N TYR A 10 5.39 -6.21 3.35
CA TYR A 10 5.23 -7.05 2.16
C TYR A 10 5.78 -6.35 0.92
N TYR A 11 5.51 -5.07 0.79
CA TYR A 11 6.00 -4.33 -0.36
C TYR A 11 7.54 -4.24 -0.34
N SER A 12 8.13 -4.00 0.80
CA SER A 12 9.59 -3.89 0.91
C SER A 12 10.28 -5.23 0.63
N LYS A 13 9.62 -6.33 0.89
CA LYS A 13 10.16 -7.66 0.62
C LYS A 13 9.87 -8.14 -0.81
N GLY A 14 9.13 -7.37 -1.58
CA GLY A 14 8.76 -7.74 -2.93
C GLY A 14 7.60 -8.72 -3.00
N TRP A 15 6.88 -8.90 -1.90
CA TRP A 15 5.74 -9.83 -1.85
C TRP A 15 4.44 -9.17 -2.31
N ALA A 16 4.41 -7.86 -2.40
CA ALA A 16 3.26 -7.12 -2.90
C ALA A 16 3.73 -6.14 -3.97
N THR A 17 2.92 -5.97 -5.02
CA THR A 17 3.24 -5.06 -6.10
C THR A 17 2.56 -3.72 -5.89
N LEU A 18 3.00 -2.72 -6.67
CA LEU A 18 2.37 -1.40 -6.65
C LEU A 18 0.87 -1.50 -6.95
N GLU A 19 0.50 -2.36 -7.90
CA GLU A 19 -0.90 -2.57 -8.24
C GLU A 19 -1.69 -3.14 -7.07
N GLN A 20 -1.10 -4.07 -6.34
CA GLN A 20 -1.76 -4.67 -5.18
C GLN A 20 -1.99 -3.64 -4.08
N ILE A 21 -0.99 -2.81 -3.82
CA ILE A 21 -1.15 -1.76 -2.81
C ILE A 21 -2.23 -0.76 -3.25
N GLY A 22 -2.27 -0.40 -4.53
CA GLY A 22 -3.33 0.47 -5.06
C GLY A 22 -4.71 -0.15 -4.92
N LYS A 23 -4.81 -1.47 -5.14
CA LYS A 23 -6.08 -2.18 -4.98
C LYS A 23 -6.57 -2.11 -3.54
N LEU A 24 -5.66 -2.14 -2.57
CA LEU A 24 -6.03 -2.04 -1.17
C LEU A 24 -6.60 -0.66 -0.84
N VAL A 25 -6.16 0.38 -1.54
CA VAL A 25 -6.75 1.70 -1.38
C VAL A 25 -8.19 1.69 -1.92
N GLU A 26 -8.42 1.08 -3.07
CA GLU A 26 -9.76 0.95 -3.63
C GLU A 26 -10.70 0.19 -2.70
N LEU A 27 -10.19 -0.81 -2.00
CA LEU A 27 -10.97 -1.62 -1.07
C LEU A 27 -11.09 -1.00 0.32
N SER A 28 -10.56 0.20 0.50
CA SER A 28 -10.57 0.91 1.79
C SER A 28 -9.79 0.19 2.89
N VAL A 29 -8.88 -0.69 2.51
CA VAL A 29 -7.97 -1.34 3.46
C VAL A 29 -6.86 -0.36 3.85
N LEU A 30 -6.43 0.45 2.89
CA LEU A 30 -5.42 1.48 3.12
C LEU A 30 -5.96 2.82 2.64
N THR A 31 -5.38 3.91 3.16
CA THR A 31 -5.70 5.26 2.68
C THR A 31 -4.70 5.66 1.59
N PRO A 32 -5.04 6.67 0.76
CA PRO A 32 -4.07 7.17 -0.22
C PRO A 32 -2.76 7.65 0.42
N GLU A 33 -2.83 8.22 1.63
CA GLU A 33 -1.64 8.64 2.35
C GLU A 33 -0.77 7.45 2.72
N GLU A 34 -1.41 6.34 3.12
CA GLU A 34 -0.67 5.11 3.44
C GLU A 34 -0.04 4.51 2.20
N TYR A 35 -0.74 4.55 1.07
CA TYR A 35 -0.19 4.12 -0.21
C TYR A 35 1.09 4.88 -0.53
N GLN A 36 1.04 6.20 -0.41
CA GLN A 36 2.20 7.03 -0.68
C GLN A 36 3.36 6.72 0.29
N ALA A 37 3.05 6.51 1.55
CA ALA A 37 4.07 6.19 2.55
C ALA A 37 4.74 4.85 2.26
N ILE A 38 3.97 3.88 1.76
CA ILE A 38 4.50 2.55 1.45
C ILE A 38 5.31 2.54 0.16
N THR A 39 4.78 3.14 -0.89
CA THR A 39 5.32 3.01 -2.24
C THR A 39 6.18 4.17 -2.68
N GLU A 40 6.12 5.28 -1.95
CA GLU A 40 6.77 6.55 -2.29
C GLU A 40 6.23 7.15 -3.60
N GLU A 41 5.07 6.67 -4.04
CA GLU A 41 4.38 7.18 -5.22
C GLU A 41 3.06 7.79 -4.81
N VAL A 42 2.66 8.89 -5.45
CA VAL A 42 1.37 9.51 -5.19
C VAL A 42 0.27 8.60 -5.75
N TYR A 43 -0.76 8.36 -4.94
CA TYR A 43 -1.88 7.54 -5.41
C TYR A 43 -2.70 8.32 -6.44
N VAL A 44 -2.91 7.71 -7.58
CA VAL A 44 -3.73 8.27 -8.67
C VAL A 44 -4.91 7.33 -8.88
N ALA A 45 -6.09 7.85 -8.61
CA ALA A 45 -7.31 7.06 -8.74
C ALA A 45 -7.67 6.79 -10.21
#